data_307570a8ae601f6f4691aea394b7a7e7
#
_entry.id   307570a8ae601f6f4691aea394b7a7e7
#
_cell.length_a   1.000
_cell.length_b   1.000
_cell.length_c   1.000
_cell.angle_alpha   90.00
_cell.angle_beta   90.00
_cell.angle_gamma   90.00
#
_symmetry.space_group_name_H-M   'P 1'
#
loop_
_entity.id
_entity.type
_entity.pdbx_description
1 polymer ?
#
loop_
_entity_poly.entity_id
_entity_poly.type
_entity_poly.pdbx_seq_one_letter_code
_entity_poly.pdbx_strand_id
1 'polypeptide(L)'
;MRKSLLLSLVLLCLPLLAAAAAGTSRPNVILILADDLGWSDLGCYGGEIATPHLDRLAARGVRFTQFYNSAKCEPTRASLMSGQYWQDAGLGIKHGLTMGQTMRAAGYATFAVGKWHLDGNPVERGFDRYFGHLSGASDYFKGNPSHRLDGQPFAVPRDGTFYTTDANADHAIRFLTESRQAQPEKPFFLYLGFNAPHGPIQAWPQDIARYRGRYRVGWDAVRARRYERMIAQGVFQPEWALSPRPDTIPAWSSLSEKEQDFEDLRMSIYAAMVDRMDQAIGRVLAALQALGQEENTLVMFLSDNGGSPYDRGRRGTLPDPAAAWEYGLGWAHVSCAPFRHYKRNMANGGATTPFVAYWPAGVKTPGAVIGQTSHIIDLMATLVDVARWSWPAEFDGKPLAPLPGQSLRPLLAGEARAPHAALYFQLMDHRALIQGDWKLVSDWNRPWALYHLATDRTELNDLSAREPERADRMVREWTAWWADKNPGLLRSAGAEPAYRHLDDRTEGSQGGRAEPD
;
A
#
# COMPACT_ATOMS: atom_id res chain seq x y z
N MET A 1 -60.94 60.42 -34.84
CA MET A 1 -60.81 58.96 -34.54
C MET A 1 -59.36 58.61 -34.59
N ARG A 2 -58.65 58.57 -33.42
CA ARG A 2 -57.25 58.15 -33.29
C ARG A 2 -57.23 56.81 -32.59
N LYS A 3 -56.75 55.79 -33.27
CA LYS A 3 -56.55 54.45 -32.72
C LYS A 3 -55.15 54.40 -32.09
N SER A 4 -55.09 54.27 -30.76
CA SER A 4 -53.88 54.06 -30.00
C SER A 4 -53.50 52.58 -30.09
N LEU A 5 -52.34 52.30 -30.62
CA LEU A 5 -51.70 50.95 -30.60
C LEU A 5 -50.93 50.83 -29.30
N LEU A 6 -51.39 49.99 -28.40
CA LEU A 6 -50.60 49.52 -27.21
C LEU A 6 -49.65 48.42 -27.65
N LEU A 7 -48.34 48.71 -27.61
CA LEU A 7 -47.26 47.75 -27.83
C LEU A 7 -46.93 47.10 -26.49
N SER A 8 -47.36 45.86 -26.29
CA SER A 8 -46.98 45.04 -25.11
C SER A 8 -45.57 44.55 -25.27
N LEU A 9 -44.64 45.10 -24.49
CA LEU A 9 -43.28 44.65 -24.38
C LEU A 9 -43.23 43.38 -23.47
N VAL A 10 -43.14 42.20 -24.03
CA VAL A 10 -42.88 40.96 -23.28
C VAL A 10 -41.37 40.90 -23.00
N LEU A 11 -40.98 41.23 -21.77
CA LEU A 11 -39.63 40.96 -21.26
C LEU A 11 -39.48 39.45 -21.10
N LEU A 12 -38.76 38.79 -22.02
CA LEU A 12 -38.23 37.46 -21.83
C LEU A 12 -37.09 37.55 -20.79
N CYS A 13 -37.38 37.23 -19.55
CA CYS A 13 -36.35 36.88 -18.57
C CYS A 13 -35.72 35.54 -18.93
N LEU A 14 -34.67 35.54 -19.73
CA LEU A 14 -33.75 34.43 -19.84
C LEU A 14 -33.00 34.32 -18.51
N PRO A 15 -33.04 33.18 -17.80
CA PRO A 15 -32.10 32.95 -16.71
C PRO A 15 -30.70 32.87 -17.33
N LEU A 16 -29.86 33.89 -17.09
CA LEU A 16 -28.43 33.74 -17.21
C LEU A 16 -28.03 32.62 -16.24
N LEU A 17 -27.94 31.42 -16.76
CA LEU A 17 -27.08 30.38 -16.15
C LEU A 17 -25.67 30.98 -16.19
N ALA A 18 -25.27 31.58 -15.09
CA ALA A 18 -23.90 31.86 -14.80
C ALA A 18 -23.21 30.46 -14.82
N ALA A 19 -22.62 30.14 -15.95
CA ALA A 19 -21.55 29.15 -15.98
C ALA A 19 -20.46 29.74 -15.09
N ALA A 20 -20.56 29.48 -13.78
CA ALA A 20 -19.45 29.66 -12.86
C ALA A 20 -18.29 28.92 -13.52
N ALA A 21 -17.29 29.68 -13.96
CA ALA A 21 -16.02 29.11 -14.35
C ALA A 21 -15.65 28.17 -13.22
N ALA A 22 -15.76 26.86 -13.46
CA ALA A 22 -15.35 25.82 -12.56
C ALA A 22 -13.83 25.89 -12.48
N GLY A 23 -13.32 26.85 -11.74
CA GLY A 23 -12.03 26.76 -11.12
C GLY A 23 -12.13 25.48 -10.28
N THR A 24 -11.60 24.37 -10.84
CA THR A 24 -11.70 23.02 -10.27
C THR A 24 -11.41 23.13 -8.78
N SER A 25 -12.43 22.88 -7.94
CA SER A 25 -12.27 22.86 -6.49
C SER A 25 -11.20 21.82 -6.14
N ARG A 26 -10.41 22.09 -5.12
CA ARG A 26 -9.40 21.12 -4.64
C ARG A 26 -10.10 19.80 -4.33
N PRO A 27 -9.59 18.65 -4.81
CA PRO A 27 -10.24 17.37 -4.58
C PRO A 27 -10.18 16.96 -3.11
N ASN A 28 -11.15 16.21 -2.65
CA ASN A 28 -10.97 15.37 -1.47
C ASN A 28 -9.98 14.25 -1.77
N VAL A 29 -9.35 13.71 -0.75
CA VAL A 29 -8.40 12.60 -0.91
C VAL A 29 -8.70 11.49 0.09
N ILE A 30 -8.75 10.25 -0.38
CA ILE A 30 -8.77 9.02 0.42
C ILE A 30 -7.55 8.20 0.03
N LEU A 31 -6.65 7.98 0.98
CA LEU A 31 -5.49 7.11 0.83
C LEU A 31 -5.72 5.84 1.65
N ILE A 32 -5.89 4.72 0.95
CA ILE A 32 -6.16 3.40 1.54
C ILE A 32 -4.88 2.58 1.51
N LEU A 33 -4.45 2.09 2.66
CA LEU A 33 -3.26 1.27 2.80
C LEU A 33 -3.65 -0.10 3.39
N ALA A 34 -3.38 -1.18 2.65
CA ALA A 34 -3.42 -2.54 3.16
C ALA A 34 -2.09 -2.91 3.83
N ASP A 35 -2.07 -3.93 4.66
CA ASP A 35 -0.94 -4.40 5.43
C ASP A 35 -0.64 -5.87 5.09
N ASP A 36 0.55 -6.15 4.56
CA ASP A 36 0.98 -7.49 4.11
C ASP A 36 0.17 -8.07 2.92
N LEU A 37 -0.44 -7.23 2.10
CA LEU A 37 -1.13 -7.68 0.89
C LEU A 37 -0.12 -7.89 -0.25
N GLY A 38 -0.12 -9.08 -0.84
CA GLY A 38 0.74 -9.39 -1.98
C GLY A 38 0.26 -8.74 -3.28
N TRP A 39 1.16 -8.60 -4.25
CA TRP A 39 0.91 -7.88 -5.50
C TRP A 39 -0.25 -8.47 -6.31
N SER A 40 -0.46 -9.78 -6.26
CA SER A 40 -1.45 -10.49 -7.06
C SER A 40 -2.72 -10.89 -6.30
N ASP A 41 -2.96 -10.42 -5.10
CA ASP A 41 -4.13 -10.86 -4.32
C ASP A 41 -5.45 -10.24 -4.79
N LEU A 42 -5.40 -9.09 -5.47
CA LEU A 42 -6.57 -8.40 -6.00
C LEU A 42 -7.03 -8.99 -7.33
N GLY A 43 -8.34 -9.04 -7.57
CA GLY A 43 -8.92 -9.46 -8.85
C GLY A 43 -8.35 -8.71 -10.04
N CYS A 44 -8.23 -7.38 -9.94
CA CYS A 44 -7.66 -6.52 -10.98
C CYS A 44 -6.14 -6.68 -11.21
N TYR A 45 -5.46 -7.48 -10.40
CA TYR A 45 -4.08 -7.93 -10.56
C TYR A 45 -3.95 -9.45 -10.73
N GLY A 46 -5.01 -10.12 -11.16
CA GLY A 46 -5.03 -11.55 -11.48
C GLY A 46 -5.42 -12.46 -10.31
N GLY A 47 -5.72 -11.94 -9.12
CA GLY A 47 -6.17 -12.69 -7.96
C GLY A 47 -7.51 -13.42 -8.17
N GLU A 48 -7.71 -14.49 -7.41
CA GLU A 48 -9.00 -15.21 -7.35
C GLU A 48 -9.85 -14.78 -6.15
N ILE A 49 -9.30 -13.98 -5.28
CA ILE A 49 -10.01 -13.44 -4.12
C ILE A 49 -11.02 -12.39 -4.60
N ALA A 50 -12.22 -12.40 -4.05
CA ALA A 50 -13.26 -11.46 -4.43
C ALA A 50 -12.94 -10.05 -3.93
N THR A 51 -12.63 -9.13 -4.87
CA THR A 51 -12.33 -7.72 -4.57
C THR A 51 -13.13 -6.78 -5.51
N PRO A 52 -14.47 -6.93 -5.60
CA PRO A 52 -15.26 -6.24 -6.63
C PRO A 52 -15.22 -4.70 -6.49
N HIS A 53 -15.02 -4.15 -5.30
CA HIS A 53 -14.96 -2.72 -5.11
C HIS A 53 -13.63 -2.14 -5.58
N LEU A 54 -12.50 -2.77 -5.25
CA LEU A 54 -11.18 -2.41 -5.76
C LEU A 54 -11.06 -2.65 -7.26
N ASP A 55 -11.63 -3.74 -7.77
CA ASP A 55 -11.67 -4.04 -9.21
C ASP A 55 -12.45 -2.95 -9.97
N ARG A 56 -13.56 -2.46 -9.41
CA ARG A 56 -14.32 -1.34 -9.96
C ARG A 56 -13.51 -0.04 -9.95
N LEU A 57 -12.79 0.27 -8.85
CA LEU A 57 -11.90 1.43 -8.80
C LEU A 57 -10.82 1.33 -9.88
N ALA A 58 -10.23 0.15 -10.08
CA ALA A 58 -9.23 -0.10 -11.12
C ALA A 58 -9.79 0.07 -12.54
N ALA A 59 -11.01 -0.43 -12.79
CA ALA A 59 -11.66 -0.33 -14.10
C ALA A 59 -12.06 1.11 -14.46
N ARG A 60 -12.43 1.93 -13.48
CA ARG A 60 -12.83 3.33 -13.64
C ARG A 60 -11.71 4.34 -13.38
N GLY A 61 -10.61 3.88 -12.84
CA GLY A 61 -9.39 4.61 -12.56
C GLY A 61 -8.22 4.09 -13.38
N VAL A 62 -7.03 4.05 -12.78
CA VAL A 62 -5.81 3.51 -13.39
C VAL A 62 -5.12 2.53 -12.44
N ARG A 63 -4.34 1.60 -13.02
CA ARG A 63 -3.50 0.64 -12.30
C ARG A 63 -2.04 0.88 -12.64
N PHE A 64 -1.16 0.78 -11.64
CA PHE A 64 0.27 0.85 -11.87
C PHE A 64 0.90 -0.54 -11.74
N THR A 65 1.78 -0.88 -12.67
CA THR A 65 2.50 -2.17 -12.62
C THR A 65 3.88 -2.06 -11.97
N GLN A 66 4.38 -0.84 -11.78
CA GLN A 66 5.70 -0.54 -11.22
C GLN A 66 5.62 0.49 -10.09
N PHE A 67 4.87 0.19 -9.04
CA PHE A 67 4.78 1.04 -7.86
C PHE A 67 5.54 0.39 -6.70
N TYR A 68 6.48 1.13 -6.11
CA TYR A 68 7.42 0.59 -5.13
C TYR A 68 7.20 1.16 -3.73
N ASN A 69 7.55 0.35 -2.72
CA ASN A 69 7.54 0.69 -1.29
C ASN A 69 8.88 0.31 -0.63
N SER A 70 8.96 0.37 0.70
CA SER A 70 10.18 0.03 1.45
C SER A 70 10.20 -1.40 1.98
N ALA A 71 9.41 -2.31 1.40
CA ALA A 71 9.35 -3.75 1.66
C ALA A 71 9.05 -4.18 3.11
N LYS A 72 8.77 -3.23 4.02
CA LYS A 72 8.35 -3.50 5.41
C LYS A 72 7.43 -2.38 5.90
N CYS A 73 6.47 -2.72 6.78
CA CYS A 73 5.40 -1.84 7.23
C CYS A 73 5.90 -0.50 7.82
N GLU A 74 6.73 -0.51 8.87
CA GLU A 74 7.18 0.72 9.52
C GLU A 74 8.02 1.63 8.60
N PRO A 75 9.06 1.16 7.88
CA PRO A 75 9.79 1.95 6.90
C PRO A 75 8.92 2.51 5.77
N THR A 76 7.98 1.71 5.27
CA THR A 76 7.03 2.16 4.25
C THR A 76 6.12 3.25 4.79
N ARG A 77 5.57 3.07 5.99
CA ARG A 77 4.69 4.07 6.63
C ARG A 77 5.43 5.36 6.94
N ALA A 78 6.69 5.28 7.37
CA ALA A 78 7.54 6.46 7.59
C ALA A 78 7.79 7.22 6.28
N SER A 79 8.18 6.52 5.21
CA SER A 79 8.38 7.13 3.88
C SER A 79 7.08 7.70 3.30
N LEU A 80 5.98 6.96 3.41
CA LEU A 80 4.67 7.37 2.95
C LEU A 80 4.22 8.66 3.64
N MET A 81 4.20 8.64 4.97
CA MET A 81 3.70 9.76 5.77
C MET A 81 4.56 11.02 5.67
N SER A 82 5.87 10.88 5.48
CA SER A 82 6.78 12.03 5.37
C SER A 82 7.03 12.51 3.94
N GLY A 83 6.77 11.67 2.93
CA GLY A 83 7.17 11.92 1.55
C GLY A 83 8.69 11.89 1.34
N GLN A 84 9.45 11.41 2.32
CA GLN A 84 10.91 11.27 2.30
C GLN A 84 11.28 9.79 2.31
N TYR A 85 12.51 9.45 1.98
CA TYR A 85 13.02 8.14 2.33
C TYR A 85 13.03 7.99 3.86
N TRP A 86 12.66 6.80 4.38
CA TRP A 86 12.62 6.57 5.82
C TRP A 86 13.98 6.78 6.51
N GLN A 87 15.08 6.66 5.76
CA GLN A 87 16.43 6.95 6.23
C GLN A 87 16.61 8.44 6.56
N ASP A 88 15.94 9.32 5.83
CA ASP A 88 15.93 10.77 6.06
C ASP A 88 14.92 11.16 7.13
N ALA A 89 13.73 10.60 7.07
CA ALA A 89 12.65 10.90 8.01
C ALA A 89 12.89 10.31 9.42
N GLY A 90 13.58 9.17 9.50
CA GLY A 90 13.60 8.28 10.67
C GLY A 90 12.31 7.46 10.77
N LEU A 91 12.38 6.27 11.37
CA LEU A 91 11.21 5.37 11.48
C LEU A 91 10.02 6.03 12.18
N GLY A 92 10.25 6.84 13.21
CA GLY A 92 9.19 7.60 13.91
C GLY A 92 8.85 8.94 13.27
N ILE A 93 9.35 9.27 12.09
CA ILE A 93 9.27 10.59 11.43
C ILE A 93 9.77 11.69 12.39
N LYS A 94 11.06 11.62 12.69
CA LYS A 94 11.75 12.60 13.52
C LYS A 94 12.02 13.91 12.76
N HIS A 95 12.08 13.80 11.43
CA HIS A 95 12.36 14.89 10.51
C HIS A 95 11.28 14.98 9.44
N GLY A 96 10.87 16.20 9.11
CA GLY A 96 9.86 16.46 8.08
C GLY A 96 8.43 16.58 8.64
N LEU A 97 7.48 16.77 7.73
CA LEU A 97 6.05 16.86 8.01
C LEU A 97 5.35 15.53 7.69
N THR A 98 4.35 15.20 8.46
CA THR A 98 3.43 14.12 8.09
C THR A 98 2.43 14.59 7.03
N MET A 99 1.81 13.65 6.31
CA MET A 99 0.67 13.95 5.43
C MET A 99 -0.46 14.68 6.17
N GLY A 100 -0.71 14.32 7.44
CA GLY A 100 -1.69 15.01 8.29
C GLY A 100 -1.36 16.49 8.48
N GLN A 101 -0.13 16.81 8.88
CA GLN A 101 0.34 18.19 9.05
C GLN A 101 0.30 18.96 7.72
N THR A 102 0.77 18.35 6.64
CA THR A 102 0.79 18.94 5.30
C THR A 102 -0.63 19.28 4.82
N MET A 103 -1.56 18.34 4.89
CA MET A 103 -2.91 18.55 4.41
C MET A 103 -3.71 19.50 5.32
N ARG A 104 -3.46 19.47 6.64
CA ARG A 104 -4.04 20.46 7.56
C ARG A 104 -3.55 21.87 7.23
N ALA A 105 -2.25 22.06 6.99
CA ALA A 105 -1.67 23.34 6.58
C ALA A 105 -2.21 23.81 5.23
N ALA A 106 -2.50 22.88 4.32
CA ALA A 106 -3.18 23.16 3.06
C ALA A 106 -4.69 23.44 3.22
N GLY A 107 -5.23 23.44 4.45
CA GLY A 107 -6.63 23.79 4.74
C GLY A 107 -7.64 22.67 4.59
N TYR A 108 -7.22 21.40 4.64
CA TYR A 108 -8.09 20.23 4.64
C TYR A 108 -8.57 19.88 6.06
N ALA A 109 -9.74 19.27 6.16
CA ALA A 109 -10.08 18.44 7.33
C ALA A 109 -9.31 17.13 7.22
N THR A 110 -8.69 16.67 8.31
CA THR A 110 -7.72 15.57 8.25
C THR A 110 -8.10 14.43 9.18
N PHE A 111 -8.22 13.22 8.65
CA PHE A 111 -8.65 12.04 9.38
C PHE A 111 -7.69 10.89 9.17
N ALA A 112 -7.34 10.19 10.26
CA ALA A 112 -6.63 8.93 10.21
C ALA A 112 -7.48 7.82 10.83
N VAL A 113 -7.51 6.66 10.19
CA VAL A 113 -8.25 5.49 10.68
C VAL A 113 -7.40 4.25 10.48
N GLY A 114 -7.33 3.39 11.51
CA GLY A 114 -6.68 2.08 11.47
C GLY A 114 -5.27 2.06 12.06
N LYS A 115 -4.40 1.25 11.47
CA LYS A 115 -3.03 1.04 11.94
C LYS A 115 -2.16 2.28 11.70
N TRP A 116 -1.51 2.75 12.77
CA TRP A 116 -0.54 3.84 12.70
C TRP A 116 0.88 3.34 12.52
N HIS A 117 1.40 2.59 13.49
CA HIS A 117 2.72 1.96 13.50
C HIS A 117 3.88 2.95 13.24
N LEU A 118 3.77 4.14 13.83
CA LEU A 118 4.80 5.19 13.86
C LEU A 118 4.80 5.82 15.25
N ASP A 119 5.81 6.64 15.56
CA ASP A 119 5.90 7.33 16.84
C ASP A 119 4.80 8.40 17.00
N GLY A 120 4.33 8.55 18.23
CA GLY A 120 3.32 9.53 18.62
C GLY A 120 1.89 9.11 18.26
N ASN A 121 0.95 10.01 18.56
CA ASN A 121 -0.46 9.83 18.25
C ASN A 121 -0.82 10.60 16.97
N PRO A 122 -1.62 10.06 16.04
CA PRO A 122 -2.01 10.77 14.82
C PRO A 122 -2.59 12.17 15.03
N VAL A 123 -3.33 12.40 16.14
CA VAL A 123 -3.86 13.76 16.43
C VAL A 123 -2.75 14.77 16.72
N GLU A 124 -1.65 14.34 17.32
CA GLU A 124 -0.46 15.18 17.55
C GLU A 124 0.38 15.36 16.26
N ARG A 125 0.11 14.50 15.27
CA ARG A 125 0.81 14.44 13.98
C ARG A 125 -0.02 15.02 12.83
N GLY A 126 -0.97 15.90 13.15
CA GLY A 126 -1.69 16.71 12.16
C GLY A 126 -3.02 16.15 11.70
N PHE A 127 -3.57 15.12 12.32
CA PHE A 127 -4.92 14.65 12.05
C PHE A 127 -5.93 15.25 13.04
N ASP A 128 -7.06 15.74 12.55
CA ASP A 128 -8.13 16.31 13.39
C ASP A 128 -8.87 15.23 14.18
N ARG A 129 -9.01 14.05 13.60
CA ARG A 129 -9.65 12.87 14.21
C ARG A 129 -8.79 11.62 13.96
N TYR A 130 -8.84 10.70 14.89
CA TYR A 130 -8.20 9.41 14.77
C TYR A 130 -9.01 8.29 15.42
N PHE A 131 -9.11 7.15 14.74
CA PHE A 131 -9.53 5.88 15.33
C PHE A 131 -8.61 4.76 14.86
N GLY A 132 -8.12 3.91 15.75
CA GLY A 132 -7.30 2.75 15.38
C GLY A 132 -6.32 2.35 16.47
N HIS A 133 -5.30 1.60 16.09
CA HIS A 133 -4.25 1.15 17.00
C HIS A 133 -2.87 1.72 16.62
N LEU A 134 -2.05 2.02 17.64
CA LEU A 134 -0.72 2.61 17.45
C LEU A 134 0.36 1.55 17.16
N SER A 135 0.11 0.29 17.52
CA SER A 135 1.05 -0.84 17.40
C SER A 135 1.17 -1.39 15.97
N GLY A 136 2.19 -2.22 15.74
CA GLY A 136 2.43 -2.91 14.47
C GLY A 136 1.39 -3.97 14.11
N ALA A 137 0.76 -4.59 15.13
CA ALA A 137 -0.25 -5.64 14.95
C ALA A 137 -1.37 -5.53 15.98
N SER A 138 -2.52 -6.09 15.69
CA SER A 138 -3.67 -6.15 16.61
C SER A 138 -4.51 -7.39 16.35
N ASP A 139 -5.06 -7.99 17.40
CA ASP A 139 -6.13 -9.00 17.29
C ASP A 139 -7.35 -8.35 16.64
N TYR A 140 -7.97 -9.03 15.66
CA TYR A 140 -9.08 -8.45 14.89
C TYR A 140 -10.39 -8.38 15.67
N PHE A 141 -10.61 -9.31 16.60
CA PHE A 141 -11.84 -9.38 17.41
C PHE A 141 -11.70 -8.75 18.79
N LYS A 142 -10.49 -8.76 19.33
CA LYS A 142 -10.23 -8.30 20.70
C LYS A 142 -9.51 -6.96 20.75
N GLY A 143 -8.92 -6.51 19.63
CA GLY A 143 -8.04 -5.35 19.63
C GLY A 143 -6.81 -5.53 20.51
N ASN A 144 -6.15 -4.44 20.84
CA ASN A 144 -5.05 -4.41 21.80
C ASN A 144 -5.08 -3.11 22.63
N PRO A 145 -4.24 -2.96 23.68
CA PRO A 145 -4.25 -1.78 24.54
C PRO A 145 -3.84 -0.47 23.85
N SER A 146 -3.28 -0.53 22.61
CA SER A 146 -2.88 0.66 21.87
C SER A 146 -4.01 1.31 21.08
N HIS A 147 -5.26 0.77 21.11
CA HIS A 147 -6.40 1.38 20.45
C HIS A 147 -6.71 2.76 21.03
N ARG A 148 -6.98 3.71 20.14
CA ARG A 148 -7.27 5.10 20.46
C ARG A 148 -8.49 5.60 19.67
N LEU A 149 -9.23 6.52 20.28
CA LEU A 149 -10.19 7.38 19.62
C LEU A 149 -9.84 8.82 20.00
N ASP A 150 -9.49 9.63 19.00
CA ASP A 150 -9.11 11.04 19.16
C ASP A 150 -8.03 11.25 20.26
N GLY A 151 -7.03 10.36 20.27
CA GLY A 151 -5.92 10.39 21.21
C GLY A 151 -6.17 9.70 22.55
N GLN A 152 -7.43 9.43 22.90
CA GLN A 152 -7.78 8.79 24.17
C GLN A 152 -7.82 7.26 24.04
N PRO A 153 -7.51 6.49 25.09
CA PRO A 153 -7.65 5.05 25.09
C PRO A 153 -9.08 4.62 24.69
N PHE A 154 -9.17 3.67 23.78
CA PHE A 154 -10.44 3.11 23.31
C PHE A 154 -10.63 1.67 23.81
N ALA A 155 -11.67 1.45 24.58
CA ALA A 155 -12.04 0.11 25.03
C ALA A 155 -12.78 -0.63 23.91
N VAL A 156 -12.13 -1.64 23.35
CA VAL A 156 -12.75 -2.50 22.33
C VAL A 156 -13.92 -3.28 22.94
N PRO A 157 -15.13 -3.27 22.34
CA PRO A 157 -16.28 -4.06 22.79
C PRO A 157 -15.96 -5.55 22.92
N ARG A 158 -16.51 -6.19 23.95
CA ARG A 158 -16.29 -7.63 24.25
C ARG A 158 -17.56 -8.48 24.05
N ASP A 159 -18.55 -7.94 23.36
CA ASP A 159 -19.84 -8.56 23.07
C ASP A 159 -19.82 -9.48 21.82
N GLY A 160 -18.66 -9.65 21.19
CA GLY A 160 -18.49 -10.48 20.00
C GLY A 160 -18.88 -9.80 18.68
N THR A 161 -19.22 -8.52 18.69
CA THR A 161 -19.61 -7.77 17.48
C THR A 161 -18.43 -7.04 16.83
N PHE A 162 -17.36 -6.80 17.59
CA PHE A 162 -16.21 -6.06 17.09
C PHE A 162 -15.36 -6.88 16.12
N TYR A 163 -15.04 -6.26 15.00
CA TYR A 163 -14.01 -6.70 14.07
C TYR A 163 -13.27 -5.48 13.53
N THR A 164 -11.95 -5.43 13.71
CA THR A 164 -11.14 -4.22 13.46
C THR A 164 -11.34 -3.64 12.06
N THR A 165 -11.43 -4.49 11.02
CA THR A 165 -11.65 -4.04 9.64
C THR A 165 -12.99 -3.33 9.48
N ASP A 166 -14.06 -3.85 10.11
CA ASP A 166 -15.39 -3.24 10.08
C ASP A 166 -15.41 -1.93 10.84
N ALA A 167 -14.83 -1.91 12.05
CA ALA A 167 -14.73 -0.72 12.88
C ALA A 167 -13.96 0.42 12.18
N ASN A 168 -12.91 0.08 11.40
CA ASN A 168 -12.21 1.07 10.59
C ASN A 168 -13.15 1.72 9.57
N ALA A 169 -13.95 0.93 8.84
CA ALA A 169 -14.92 1.50 7.89
C ALA A 169 -15.98 2.36 8.60
N ASP A 170 -16.52 1.89 9.76
CA ASP A 170 -17.53 2.63 10.52
C ASP A 170 -17.02 3.99 10.98
N HIS A 171 -15.80 4.04 11.53
CA HIS A 171 -15.21 5.30 11.96
C HIS A 171 -14.82 6.21 10.79
N ALA A 172 -14.35 5.66 9.67
CA ALA A 172 -14.10 6.44 8.46
C ALA A 172 -15.38 7.10 7.95
N ILE A 173 -16.47 6.33 7.81
CA ILE A 173 -17.79 6.82 7.40
C ILE A 173 -18.30 7.91 8.37
N ARG A 174 -18.19 7.67 9.68
CA ARG A 174 -18.58 8.62 10.70
C ARG A 174 -17.83 9.95 10.56
N PHE A 175 -16.49 9.91 10.43
CA PHE A 175 -15.68 11.13 10.32
C PHE A 175 -15.98 11.91 9.05
N LEU A 176 -16.19 11.23 7.93
CA LEU A 176 -16.58 11.87 6.67
C LEU A 176 -17.96 12.55 6.79
N THR A 177 -18.94 11.85 7.39
CA THR A 177 -20.30 12.37 7.55
C THR A 177 -20.34 13.56 8.50
N GLU A 178 -19.72 13.47 9.67
CA GLU A 178 -19.63 14.57 10.65
C GLU A 178 -18.93 15.79 10.04
N SER A 179 -17.85 15.58 9.30
CA SER A 179 -17.11 16.65 8.63
C SER A 179 -17.95 17.40 7.59
N ARG A 180 -18.68 16.65 6.75
CA ARG A 180 -19.56 17.25 5.73
C ARG A 180 -20.72 18.04 6.33
N GLN A 181 -21.28 17.56 7.46
CA GLN A 181 -22.32 18.28 8.17
C GLN A 181 -21.80 19.58 8.81
N ALA A 182 -20.60 19.54 9.41
CA ALA A 182 -20.02 20.68 10.11
C ALA A 182 -19.41 21.73 9.17
N GLN A 183 -18.75 21.30 8.10
CA GLN A 183 -17.99 22.14 7.17
C GLN A 183 -18.20 21.68 5.71
N PRO A 184 -19.37 21.95 5.11
CA PRO A 184 -19.77 21.40 3.81
C PRO A 184 -18.80 21.68 2.66
N GLU A 185 -18.11 22.81 2.66
CA GLU A 185 -17.23 23.25 1.57
C GLU A 185 -15.75 22.90 1.80
N LYS A 186 -15.39 22.44 3.01
CA LYS A 186 -14.00 22.13 3.33
C LYS A 186 -13.60 20.80 2.74
N PRO A 187 -12.53 20.71 1.92
CA PRO A 187 -12.05 19.43 1.43
C PRO A 187 -11.48 18.60 2.58
N PHE A 188 -11.51 17.28 2.44
CA PHE A 188 -10.96 16.35 3.44
C PHE A 188 -9.82 15.49 2.89
N PHE A 189 -8.94 15.09 3.80
CA PHE A 189 -7.95 14.04 3.62
C PHE A 189 -8.21 12.93 4.63
N LEU A 190 -8.49 11.73 4.14
CA LEU A 190 -8.63 10.51 4.94
C LEU A 190 -7.49 9.55 4.64
N TYR A 191 -6.67 9.25 5.65
CA TYR A 191 -5.78 8.10 5.66
C TYR A 191 -6.51 6.91 6.29
N LEU A 192 -6.74 5.84 5.51
CA LEU A 192 -7.41 4.62 5.94
C LEU A 192 -6.41 3.46 5.88
N GLY A 193 -5.67 3.25 6.96
CA GLY A 193 -4.66 2.22 7.09
C GLY A 193 -5.24 0.96 7.71
N PHE A 194 -5.71 0.02 6.89
CA PHE A 194 -6.12 -1.29 7.41
C PHE A 194 -4.93 -2.04 8.01
N ASN A 195 -5.19 -2.85 9.03
CA ASN A 195 -4.28 -3.89 9.47
C ASN A 195 -4.51 -5.22 8.71
N ALA A 196 -5.56 -5.32 7.90
CA ALA A 196 -5.82 -6.46 7.04
C ALA A 196 -4.94 -6.40 5.77
N PRO A 197 -4.45 -7.58 5.31
CA PRO A 197 -4.59 -8.93 5.89
C PRO A 197 -3.40 -9.39 6.77
N HIS A 198 -2.68 -8.50 7.46
CA HIS A 198 -1.55 -8.83 8.37
C HIS A 198 -1.96 -9.83 9.47
N GLY A 199 -1.04 -10.69 9.88
CA GLY A 199 -1.23 -11.60 11.02
C GLY A 199 -1.51 -10.89 12.36
N PRO A 200 -2.24 -11.54 13.30
CA PRO A 200 -2.81 -12.87 13.20
C PRO A 200 -3.91 -12.96 12.15
N ILE A 201 -3.90 -14.02 11.33
CA ILE A 201 -4.97 -14.19 10.34
C ILE A 201 -6.26 -14.64 11.04
N GLN A 202 -7.25 -13.78 11.02
CA GLN A 202 -8.54 -13.97 11.71
C GLN A 202 -9.66 -13.40 10.85
N ALA A 203 -10.70 -14.18 10.61
CA ALA A 203 -11.86 -13.73 9.83
C ALA A 203 -13.16 -14.34 10.39
N TRP A 204 -14.29 -13.77 10.00
CA TRP A 204 -15.59 -14.31 10.35
C TRP A 204 -15.79 -15.71 9.74
N PRO A 205 -16.37 -16.69 10.49
CA PRO A 205 -16.57 -18.06 9.98
C PRO A 205 -17.32 -18.11 8.64
N GLN A 206 -18.33 -17.27 8.44
CA GLN A 206 -19.09 -17.19 7.20
C GLN A 206 -18.26 -16.70 6.02
N ASP A 207 -17.29 -15.82 6.24
CA ASP A 207 -16.37 -15.35 5.19
C ASP A 207 -15.34 -16.44 4.85
N ILE A 208 -14.82 -17.15 5.87
CA ILE A 208 -13.92 -18.30 5.65
C ILE A 208 -14.60 -19.40 4.84
N ALA A 209 -15.86 -19.71 5.15
CA ALA A 209 -16.63 -20.76 4.47
C ALA A 209 -16.75 -20.54 2.95
N ARG A 210 -16.68 -19.29 2.48
CA ARG A 210 -16.71 -18.94 1.04
C ARG A 210 -15.47 -19.42 0.30
N TYR A 211 -14.35 -19.60 1.00
CA TYR A 211 -13.05 -19.95 0.41
C TYR A 211 -12.59 -21.38 0.71
N ARG A 212 -13.15 -22.05 1.73
CA ARG A 212 -12.75 -23.42 2.08
C ARG A 212 -12.84 -24.37 0.89
N GLY A 213 -11.79 -25.16 0.74
CA GLY A 213 -11.62 -26.14 -0.34
C GLY A 213 -11.08 -25.58 -1.66
N ARG A 214 -11.06 -24.25 -1.85
CA ARG A 214 -10.59 -23.63 -3.10
C ARG A 214 -9.09 -23.75 -3.29
N TYR A 215 -8.32 -23.82 -2.19
CA TYR A 215 -6.86 -23.84 -2.19
C TYR A 215 -6.27 -25.24 -2.11
N ARG A 216 -7.09 -26.29 -2.06
CA ARG A 216 -6.64 -27.69 -2.14
C ARG A 216 -5.95 -28.06 -3.45
N VAL A 217 -6.09 -27.25 -4.46
CA VAL A 217 -5.35 -27.37 -5.74
C VAL A 217 -3.86 -27.07 -5.59
N GLY A 218 -3.47 -26.44 -4.48
CA GLY A 218 -2.09 -26.13 -4.12
C GLY A 218 -1.57 -24.80 -4.68
N TRP A 219 -0.52 -24.33 -4.04
CA TRP A 219 0.11 -23.02 -4.34
C TRP A 219 0.65 -22.92 -5.76
N ASP A 220 1.26 -24.00 -6.33
CA ASP A 220 1.78 -23.95 -7.69
C ASP A 220 0.65 -23.72 -8.72
N ALA A 221 -0.49 -24.41 -8.55
CA ALA A 221 -1.66 -24.27 -9.44
C ALA A 221 -2.34 -22.90 -9.30
N VAL A 222 -2.47 -22.38 -8.06
CA VAL A 222 -3.05 -21.05 -7.83
C VAL A 222 -2.15 -19.99 -8.47
N ARG A 223 -0.84 -20.11 -8.30
CA ARG A 223 0.15 -19.17 -8.82
C ARG A 223 0.16 -19.13 -10.35
N ALA A 224 0.11 -20.31 -11.00
CA ALA A 224 0.02 -20.39 -12.45
C ALA A 224 -1.27 -19.72 -12.98
N ARG A 225 -2.42 -19.99 -12.35
CA ARG A 225 -3.70 -19.36 -12.74
C ARG A 225 -3.71 -17.84 -12.53
N ARG A 226 -3.05 -17.33 -11.48
CA ARG A 226 -2.87 -15.88 -11.28
C ARG A 226 -2.05 -15.27 -12.40
N TYR A 227 -0.93 -15.90 -12.76
CA TYR A 227 -0.07 -15.46 -13.85
C TYR A 227 -0.81 -15.40 -15.20
N GLU A 228 -1.59 -16.43 -15.56
CA GLU A 228 -2.41 -16.45 -16.77
C GLU A 228 -3.43 -15.29 -16.79
N ARG A 229 -4.08 -15.01 -15.66
CA ARG A 229 -5.02 -13.89 -15.55
C ARG A 229 -4.36 -12.54 -15.64
N MET A 230 -3.15 -12.36 -15.07
CA MET A 230 -2.39 -11.12 -15.20
C MET A 230 -2.08 -10.78 -16.67
N ILE A 231 -1.70 -11.78 -17.46
CA ILE A 231 -1.47 -11.65 -18.90
C ILE A 231 -2.76 -11.26 -19.59
N ALA A 232 -3.85 -12.02 -19.35
CA ALA A 232 -5.15 -11.75 -19.95
C ALA A 232 -5.69 -10.34 -19.62
N GLN A 233 -5.34 -9.78 -18.48
CA GLN A 233 -5.73 -8.43 -18.04
C GLN A 233 -4.75 -7.33 -18.48
N GLY A 234 -3.67 -7.67 -19.17
CA GLY A 234 -2.64 -6.73 -19.63
C GLY A 234 -1.83 -6.05 -18.53
N VAL A 235 -1.85 -6.61 -17.31
CA VAL A 235 -1.02 -6.09 -16.19
C VAL A 235 0.36 -6.73 -16.13
N PHE A 236 0.55 -7.80 -16.91
CA PHE A 236 1.82 -8.48 -17.06
C PHE A 236 2.02 -8.93 -18.52
N GLN A 237 3.26 -8.95 -18.99
CA GLN A 237 3.56 -9.35 -20.38
C GLN A 237 3.87 -10.83 -20.45
N PRO A 238 3.46 -11.54 -21.53
CA PRO A 238 3.71 -12.98 -21.67
C PRO A 238 5.21 -13.34 -21.76
N GLU A 239 6.05 -12.39 -22.15
CA GLU A 239 7.51 -12.57 -22.24
C GLU A 239 8.20 -12.57 -20.88
N TRP A 240 7.55 -12.04 -19.84
CA TRP A 240 8.09 -12.04 -18.50
C TRP A 240 7.75 -13.35 -17.79
N ALA A 241 8.74 -14.19 -17.60
CA ALA A 241 8.54 -15.52 -17.03
C ALA A 241 8.00 -15.47 -15.60
N LEU A 242 7.14 -16.42 -15.24
CA LEU A 242 6.75 -16.65 -13.86
C LEU A 242 7.98 -17.14 -13.06
N SER A 243 8.29 -16.52 -11.92
CA SER A 243 9.42 -16.97 -11.10
C SER A 243 9.16 -18.38 -10.55
N PRO A 244 10.19 -19.25 -10.49
CA PRO A 244 10.04 -20.62 -9.98
C PRO A 244 9.73 -20.63 -8.49
N ARG A 245 9.14 -21.71 -8.02
CA ARG A 245 8.99 -21.96 -6.59
C ARG A 245 10.37 -22.23 -5.98
N PRO A 246 10.78 -21.52 -4.91
CA PRO A 246 12.04 -21.77 -4.24
C PRO A 246 12.03 -23.14 -3.54
N ASP A 247 13.21 -23.78 -3.41
CA ASP A 247 13.35 -25.10 -2.79
C ASP A 247 12.94 -25.14 -1.31
N THR A 248 12.93 -24.00 -0.64
CA THR A 248 12.43 -23.83 0.74
C THR A 248 10.92 -24.02 0.87
N ILE A 249 10.16 -23.99 -0.23
CA ILE A 249 8.73 -24.28 -0.27
C ILE A 249 8.54 -25.72 -0.79
N PRO A 250 7.98 -26.64 0.00
CA PRO A 250 7.78 -28.03 -0.44
C PRO A 250 6.84 -28.10 -1.64
N ALA A 251 6.99 -29.11 -2.48
CA ALA A 251 6.01 -29.38 -3.53
C ALA A 251 4.66 -29.72 -2.88
N TRP A 252 3.55 -29.16 -3.43
CA TRP A 252 2.23 -29.42 -2.87
C TRP A 252 1.92 -30.92 -2.77
N SER A 253 2.34 -31.70 -3.76
CA SER A 253 2.16 -33.15 -3.81
C SER A 253 2.96 -33.93 -2.76
N SER A 254 3.94 -33.30 -2.11
CA SER A 254 4.71 -33.91 -1.02
C SER A 254 4.05 -33.76 0.35
N LEU A 255 3.02 -32.90 0.44
CA LEU A 255 2.25 -32.70 1.66
C LEU A 255 1.22 -33.81 1.84
N SER A 256 1.05 -34.27 3.09
CA SER A 256 -0.06 -35.15 3.46
C SER A 256 -1.42 -34.45 3.27
N GLU A 257 -2.50 -35.22 3.15
CA GLU A 257 -3.86 -34.67 3.06
C GLU A 257 -4.20 -33.73 4.24
N LYS A 258 -3.70 -34.05 5.44
CA LYS A 258 -3.90 -33.22 6.63
C LYS A 258 -3.16 -31.88 6.51
N GLU A 259 -1.95 -31.87 6.00
CA GLU A 259 -1.19 -30.63 5.75
C GLU A 259 -1.82 -29.82 4.64
N GLN A 260 -2.26 -30.44 3.56
CA GLN A 260 -2.99 -29.77 2.48
C GLN A 260 -4.31 -29.13 2.97
N ASP A 261 -5.05 -29.83 3.85
CA ASP A 261 -6.27 -29.29 4.45
C ASP A 261 -5.96 -28.08 5.36
N PHE A 262 -4.88 -28.17 6.12
CA PHE A 262 -4.42 -27.08 6.96
C PHE A 262 -3.99 -25.85 6.16
N GLU A 263 -3.23 -26.03 5.09
CA GLU A 263 -2.80 -24.95 4.21
C GLU A 263 -3.98 -24.34 3.45
N ASP A 264 -4.95 -25.13 2.98
CA ASP A 264 -6.20 -24.63 2.42
C ASP A 264 -6.96 -23.75 3.41
N LEU A 265 -7.02 -24.14 4.68
CA LEU A 265 -7.68 -23.36 5.72
C LEU A 265 -6.95 -22.02 5.99
N ARG A 266 -5.62 -22.03 6.06
CA ARG A 266 -4.81 -20.81 6.25
C ARG A 266 -5.08 -19.80 5.13
N MET A 267 -4.98 -20.25 3.88
CA MET A 267 -5.25 -19.37 2.75
C MET A 267 -6.72 -18.96 2.65
N SER A 268 -7.64 -19.81 3.08
CA SER A 268 -9.06 -19.47 3.15
C SER A 268 -9.34 -18.34 4.16
N ILE A 269 -8.66 -18.35 5.30
CA ILE A 269 -8.76 -17.26 6.29
C ILE A 269 -8.18 -15.97 5.72
N TYR A 270 -6.99 -16.03 5.13
CA TYR A 270 -6.35 -14.87 4.52
C TYR A 270 -7.23 -14.26 3.41
N ALA A 271 -7.76 -15.09 2.51
CA ALA A 271 -8.66 -14.65 1.45
C ALA A 271 -9.94 -14.00 1.99
N ALA A 272 -10.49 -14.55 3.07
CA ALA A 272 -11.65 -13.98 3.75
C ALA A 272 -11.35 -12.59 4.36
N MET A 273 -10.14 -12.38 4.87
CA MET A 273 -9.70 -11.06 5.37
C MET A 273 -9.57 -10.03 4.25
N VAL A 274 -9.02 -10.42 3.10
CA VAL A 274 -8.90 -9.55 1.92
C VAL A 274 -10.30 -9.19 1.38
N ASP A 275 -11.18 -10.17 1.23
CA ASP A 275 -12.59 -9.97 0.82
C ASP A 275 -13.32 -9.04 1.80
N ARG A 276 -13.15 -9.24 3.11
CA ARG A 276 -13.78 -8.37 4.12
C ARG A 276 -13.24 -6.93 4.08
N MET A 277 -11.96 -6.76 3.79
CA MET A 277 -11.36 -5.44 3.58
C MET A 277 -11.99 -4.76 2.34
N ASP A 278 -12.18 -5.48 1.24
CA ASP A 278 -12.84 -4.94 0.05
C ASP A 278 -14.29 -4.55 0.32
N GLN A 279 -15.05 -5.37 1.09
CA GLN A 279 -16.40 -5.02 1.54
C GLN A 279 -16.40 -3.74 2.39
N ALA A 280 -15.44 -3.61 3.31
CA ALA A 280 -15.28 -2.42 4.15
C ALA A 280 -14.98 -1.17 3.31
N ILE A 281 -14.09 -1.29 2.32
CA ILE A 281 -13.82 -0.24 1.32
C ILE A 281 -15.09 0.12 0.56
N GLY A 282 -15.86 -0.90 0.12
CA GLY A 282 -17.14 -0.69 -0.57
C GLY A 282 -18.14 0.15 0.23
N ARG A 283 -18.21 -0.06 1.56
CA ARG A 283 -19.06 0.73 2.46
C ARG A 283 -18.61 2.20 2.54
N VAL A 284 -17.29 2.45 2.63
CA VAL A 284 -16.74 3.82 2.62
C VAL A 284 -17.03 4.51 1.30
N LEU A 285 -16.87 3.83 0.16
CA LEU A 285 -17.17 4.38 -1.17
C LEU A 285 -18.66 4.67 -1.35
N ALA A 286 -19.53 3.80 -0.83
CA ALA A 286 -20.99 4.04 -0.86
C ALA A 286 -21.37 5.27 -0.02
N ALA A 287 -20.77 5.45 1.14
CA ALA A 287 -20.96 6.66 1.96
C ALA A 287 -20.46 7.92 1.24
N LEU A 288 -19.29 7.85 0.59
CA LEU A 288 -18.75 8.94 -0.21
C LEU A 288 -19.72 9.36 -1.34
N GLN A 289 -20.31 8.37 -2.02
CA GLN A 289 -21.32 8.60 -3.06
C GLN A 289 -22.60 9.22 -2.49
N ALA A 290 -23.10 8.70 -1.36
CA ALA A 290 -24.28 9.23 -0.68
C ALA A 290 -24.09 10.69 -0.20
N LEU A 291 -22.86 11.07 0.14
CA LEU A 291 -22.48 12.45 0.49
C LEU A 291 -22.28 13.35 -0.75
N GLY A 292 -22.45 12.84 -1.96
CA GLY A 292 -22.24 13.59 -3.22
C GLY A 292 -20.80 14.00 -3.47
N GLN A 293 -19.81 13.24 -2.93
CA GLN A 293 -18.41 13.64 -2.98
C GLN A 293 -17.54 12.78 -3.93
N GLU A 294 -18.10 11.75 -4.55
CA GLU A 294 -17.35 10.79 -5.38
C GLU A 294 -16.63 11.46 -6.54
N GLU A 295 -17.31 12.38 -7.26
CA GLU A 295 -16.81 12.97 -8.52
C GLU A 295 -15.47 13.70 -8.34
N ASN A 296 -15.31 14.46 -7.26
CA ASN A 296 -14.08 15.19 -6.97
C ASN A 296 -13.32 14.65 -5.75
N THR A 297 -13.22 13.33 -5.67
CA THR A 297 -12.39 12.63 -4.67
C THR A 297 -11.34 11.77 -5.37
N LEU A 298 -10.06 12.01 -5.06
CA LEU A 298 -8.95 11.13 -5.41
C LEU A 298 -8.87 9.99 -4.40
N VAL A 299 -9.19 8.78 -4.82
CA VAL A 299 -9.04 7.55 -4.03
C VAL A 299 -7.81 6.79 -4.51
N MET A 300 -6.88 6.51 -3.61
CA MET A 300 -5.67 5.74 -3.88
C MET A 300 -5.62 4.51 -2.98
N PHE A 301 -5.26 3.36 -3.53
CA PHE A 301 -5.09 2.10 -2.80
C PHE A 301 -3.72 1.49 -3.08
N LEU A 302 -3.05 1.02 -2.02
CA LEU A 302 -1.79 0.27 -2.09
C LEU A 302 -1.60 -0.63 -0.86
N SER A 303 -0.54 -1.47 -0.90
CA SER A 303 -0.04 -2.23 0.26
C SER A 303 1.29 -1.65 0.75
N ASP A 304 1.57 -1.79 2.04
CA ASP A 304 2.83 -1.31 2.63
C ASP A 304 4.04 -2.22 2.35
N ASN A 305 3.83 -3.48 2.01
CA ASN A 305 4.86 -4.42 1.53
C ASN A 305 4.19 -5.61 0.84
N GLY A 306 5.00 -6.53 0.30
CA GLY A 306 4.53 -7.81 -0.19
C GLY A 306 4.00 -8.72 0.92
N GLY A 307 3.45 -9.87 0.54
CA GLY A 307 2.89 -10.86 1.46
C GLY A 307 3.88 -11.33 2.52
N SER A 308 3.37 -11.65 3.72
CA SER A 308 4.18 -12.03 4.88
C SER A 308 4.60 -13.49 4.83
N PRO A 309 5.90 -13.81 4.84
CA PRO A 309 6.37 -15.20 4.75
C PRO A 309 6.37 -15.94 6.08
N TYR A 310 5.99 -15.27 7.17
CA TYR A 310 6.11 -15.84 8.50
C TYR A 310 5.24 -17.06 8.70
N ASP A 311 5.72 -18.00 9.51
CA ASP A 311 5.04 -19.21 9.90
C ASP A 311 5.06 -19.30 11.44
N ARG A 312 4.39 -18.34 12.08
CA ARG A 312 4.23 -18.31 13.53
C ARG A 312 2.92 -19.02 13.87
N GLY A 313 3.01 -20.15 14.56
CA GLY A 313 1.86 -20.94 14.97
C GLY A 313 2.21 -22.41 15.16
N ARG A 314 1.27 -23.18 15.72
CA ARG A 314 1.47 -24.63 15.88
C ARG A 314 1.07 -25.34 14.58
N ARG A 315 2.04 -25.86 13.85
CA ARG A 315 1.76 -26.74 12.71
C ARG A 315 0.82 -27.86 13.13
N GLY A 316 -0.24 -28.09 12.35
CA GLY A 316 -1.15 -29.22 12.53
C GLY A 316 -2.26 -29.06 13.57
N THR A 317 -2.44 -27.87 14.17
CA THR A 317 -3.65 -27.54 14.93
C THR A 317 -4.60 -26.71 14.06
N LEU A 318 -5.91 -26.97 14.15
CA LEU A 318 -6.91 -26.13 13.48
C LEU A 318 -6.82 -24.70 14.04
N PRO A 319 -7.02 -23.67 13.22
CA PRO A 319 -7.00 -22.30 13.71
C PRO A 319 -8.06 -22.10 14.78
N ASP A 320 -7.60 -21.86 15.98
CA ASP A 320 -8.39 -21.19 16.99
C ASP A 320 -8.34 -19.70 16.65
N PRO A 321 -9.48 -19.00 16.53
CA PRO A 321 -9.51 -17.53 16.38
C PRO A 321 -8.72 -16.78 17.46
N ALA A 322 -8.38 -17.44 18.57
CA ALA A 322 -7.55 -16.91 19.64
C ALA A 322 -6.04 -17.16 19.46
N ALA A 323 -5.62 -17.98 18.50
CA ALA A 323 -4.20 -18.26 18.23
C ALA A 323 -3.61 -17.22 17.28
N ALA A 324 -2.35 -16.82 17.50
CA ALA A 324 -1.59 -16.00 16.56
C ALA A 324 -1.15 -16.86 15.39
N TRP A 325 -1.77 -16.67 14.24
CA TRP A 325 -1.54 -17.45 13.02
C TRP A 325 -1.04 -16.56 11.90
N GLU A 326 -0.22 -17.18 11.07
CA GLU A 326 0.30 -16.58 9.84
C GLU A 326 -0.03 -17.50 8.67
N TYR A 327 -0.10 -16.99 7.43
CA TYR A 327 -0.44 -17.86 6.30
C TYR A 327 0.75 -18.58 5.65
N GLY A 328 1.98 -18.22 6.05
CA GLY A 328 3.18 -18.98 5.75
C GLY A 328 3.80 -18.72 4.39
N LEU A 329 5.01 -19.29 4.22
CA LEU A 329 5.89 -19.00 3.10
C LEU A 329 5.30 -19.38 1.74
N GLY A 330 4.63 -20.55 1.64
CA GLY A 330 4.03 -21.02 0.39
C GLY A 330 2.99 -20.03 -0.16
N TRP A 331 2.12 -19.55 0.71
CA TRP A 331 1.08 -18.59 0.33
C TRP A 331 1.60 -17.17 0.15
N ALA A 332 2.63 -16.77 0.89
CA ALA A 332 3.31 -15.49 0.63
C ALA A 332 3.91 -15.46 -0.78
N HIS A 333 4.50 -16.57 -1.22
CA HIS A 333 5.01 -16.72 -2.58
C HIS A 333 3.89 -16.66 -3.65
N VAL A 334 2.71 -17.19 -3.34
CA VAL A 334 1.52 -17.05 -4.21
C VAL A 334 1.06 -15.60 -4.26
N SER A 335 0.90 -14.95 -3.10
CA SER A 335 0.44 -13.56 -3.01
C SER A 335 1.34 -12.59 -3.76
N CYS A 336 2.66 -12.84 -3.77
CA CYS A 336 3.63 -12.02 -4.49
C CYS A 336 3.83 -12.44 -5.96
N ALA A 337 3.03 -13.41 -6.48
CA ALA A 337 3.14 -13.77 -7.90
C ALA A 337 3.03 -12.53 -8.79
N PRO A 338 3.75 -12.47 -9.90
CA PRO A 338 4.63 -13.47 -10.49
C PRO A 338 6.08 -13.39 -9.98
N PHE A 339 6.35 -12.48 -9.05
CA PHE A 339 7.67 -12.12 -8.58
C PHE A 339 8.29 -13.18 -7.66
N ARG A 340 9.61 -13.11 -7.51
CA ARG A 340 10.34 -13.83 -6.47
C ARG A 340 10.32 -13.04 -5.16
N HIS A 341 10.47 -13.74 -4.05
CA HIS A 341 10.49 -13.21 -2.69
C HIS A 341 9.17 -12.52 -2.26
N TYR A 342 9.21 -11.84 -1.11
CA TYR A 342 8.07 -11.35 -0.35
C TYR A 342 8.53 -10.28 0.66
N LYS A 343 7.69 -9.87 1.58
CA LYS A 343 7.99 -8.90 2.66
C LYS A 343 9.43 -9.02 3.18
N ARG A 344 10.05 -7.87 3.46
CA ARG A 344 11.45 -7.68 3.93
C ARG A 344 12.52 -7.89 2.86
N ASN A 345 12.17 -8.15 1.62
CA ASN A 345 13.15 -8.34 0.54
C ASN A 345 13.03 -7.23 -0.51
N MET A 346 14.15 -6.76 -1.06
CA MET A 346 14.16 -5.69 -2.07
C MET A 346 13.96 -6.19 -3.50
N ALA A 347 13.81 -7.50 -3.73
CA ALA A 347 13.26 -8.01 -4.98
C ALA A 347 11.80 -7.58 -5.16
N ASN A 348 11.29 -7.66 -6.39
CA ASN A 348 9.98 -7.14 -6.72
C ASN A 348 8.83 -7.74 -5.88
N GLY A 349 8.92 -9.00 -5.43
CA GLY A 349 7.89 -9.59 -4.57
C GLY A 349 7.76 -8.93 -3.19
N GLY A 350 8.83 -8.33 -2.67
CA GLY A 350 8.79 -7.60 -1.40
C GLY A 350 8.51 -6.11 -1.57
N ALA A 351 9.14 -5.47 -2.56
CA ALA A 351 9.14 -4.02 -2.71
C ALA A 351 8.12 -3.47 -3.72
N THR A 352 7.45 -4.31 -4.52
CA THR A 352 6.40 -3.87 -5.45
C THR A 352 5.02 -4.06 -4.82
N THR A 353 4.17 -3.07 -4.94
CA THR A 353 2.79 -3.07 -4.44
C THR A 353 1.79 -2.91 -5.59
N PRO A 354 0.59 -3.51 -5.52
CA PRO A 354 -0.51 -3.08 -6.36
C PRO A 354 -0.83 -1.62 -6.03
N PHE A 355 -1.03 -0.79 -7.04
CA PHE A 355 -1.45 0.59 -6.86
C PHE A 355 -2.59 0.93 -7.81
N VAL A 356 -3.71 1.32 -7.22
CA VAL A 356 -4.91 1.76 -7.93
C VAL A 356 -5.19 3.21 -7.57
N ALA A 357 -5.44 4.06 -8.56
CA ALA A 357 -5.89 5.43 -8.36
C ALA A 357 -7.19 5.68 -9.14
N TYR A 358 -8.19 6.21 -8.45
CA TYR A 358 -9.51 6.55 -8.98
C TYR A 358 -9.84 7.99 -8.65
N TRP A 359 -10.15 8.77 -9.67
CA TRP A 359 -10.55 10.18 -9.52
C TRP A 359 -11.35 10.59 -10.75
N PRO A 360 -12.68 10.51 -10.75
CA PRO A 360 -13.51 10.83 -11.92
C PRO A 360 -13.20 12.17 -12.57
N ALA A 361 -13.05 13.24 -11.78
CA ALA A 361 -12.72 14.56 -12.31
C ALA A 361 -11.29 14.66 -12.85
N GLY A 362 -10.35 13.84 -12.38
CA GLY A 362 -8.90 13.96 -12.69
C GLY A 362 -8.35 12.92 -13.65
N VAL A 363 -8.80 11.67 -13.58
CA VAL A 363 -8.36 10.58 -14.47
C VAL A 363 -8.98 10.75 -15.85
N LYS A 364 -8.13 10.82 -16.88
CA LYS A 364 -8.57 11.03 -18.28
C LYS A 364 -8.54 9.76 -19.13
N THR A 365 -7.89 8.71 -18.64
CA THR A 365 -7.75 7.41 -19.31
C THR A 365 -8.24 6.28 -18.40
N PRO A 366 -9.55 6.17 -18.10
CA PRO A 366 -10.07 5.13 -17.22
C PRO A 366 -9.72 3.74 -17.73
N GLY A 367 -9.35 2.83 -16.81
CA GLY A 367 -8.93 1.47 -17.10
C GLY A 367 -7.47 1.33 -17.58
N ALA A 368 -6.75 2.43 -17.77
CA ALA A 368 -5.37 2.39 -18.22
C ALA A 368 -4.43 1.66 -17.23
N VAL A 369 -3.43 0.99 -17.80
CA VAL A 369 -2.33 0.35 -17.08
C VAL A 369 -1.08 1.19 -17.28
N ILE A 370 -0.53 1.72 -16.19
CA ILE A 370 0.63 2.62 -16.19
C ILE A 370 1.87 1.83 -15.81
N GLY A 371 2.82 1.75 -16.75
CA GLY A 371 4.09 1.03 -16.58
C GLY A 371 5.23 1.90 -16.03
N GLN A 372 5.03 3.22 -15.89
CA GLN A 372 6.10 4.09 -15.41
C GLN A 372 6.42 3.83 -13.93
N THR A 373 7.71 3.61 -13.66
CA THR A 373 8.23 3.42 -12.30
C THR A 373 7.85 4.58 -11.40
N SER A 374 7.23 4.26 -10.27
CA SER A 374 6.75 5.19 -9.25
C SER A 374 7.00 4.64 -7.85
N HIS A 375 7.00 5.50 -6.85
CA HIS A 375 7.35 5.13 -5.48
C HIS A 375 6.42 5.80 -4.46
N ILE A 376 6.30 5.24 -3.26
CA ILE A 376 5.45 5.80 -2.19
C ILE A 376 5.79 7.25 -1.82
N ILE A 377 7.05 7.69 -2.03
CA ILE A 377 7.43 9.11 -1.81
C ILE A 377 6.71 10.06 -2.78
N ASP A 378 6.23 9.58 -3.92
CA ASP A 378 5.47 10.36 -4.90
C ASP A 378 4.09 10.79 -4.37
N LEU A 379 3.57 10.07 -3.37
CA LEU A 379 2.24 10.34 -2.84
C LEU A 379 2.17 11.67 -2.09
N MET A 380 3.18 12.05 -1.30
CA MET A 380 3.23 13.37 -0.68
C MET A 380 3.31 14.49 -1.73
N ALA A 381 4.18 14.32 -2.74
CA ALA A 381 4.27 15.28 -3.85
C ALA A 381 2.93 15.40 -4.61
N THR A 382 2.20 14.29 -4.76
CA THR A 382 0.86 14.27 -5.35
C THR A 382 -0.15 15.04 -4.48
N LEU A 383 -0.13 14.82 -3.16
CA LEU A 383 -1.01 15.55 -2.22
C LEU A 383 -0.77 17.05 -2.28
N VAL A 384 0.48 17.48 -2.26
CA VAL A 384 0.90 18.89 -2.36
C VAL A 384 0.38 19.51 -3.66
N ASP A 385 0.54 18.81 -4.80
CA ASP A 385 0.09 19.26 -6.12
C ASP A 385 -1.45 19.37 -6.21
N VAL A 386 -2.19 18.31 -5.83
CA VAL A 386 -3.66 18.33 -5.92
C VAL A 386 -4.29 19.31 -4.91
N ALA A 387 -3.64 19.51 -3.76
CA ALA A 387 -4.03 20.52 -2.79
C ALA A 387 -3.68 21.94 -3.24
N ARG A 388 -2.91 22.12 -4.32
CA ARG A 388 -2.38 23.42 -4.79
C ARG A 388 -1.67 24.17 -3.66
N TRP A 389 -0.90 23.42 -2.88
CA TRP A 389 -0.13 23.95 -1.77
C TRP A 389 1.36 23.96 -2.13
N SER A 390 2.10 24.94 -1.63
CA SER A 390 3.55 25.00 -1.87
C SER A 390 4.29 24.37 -0.71
N TRP A 391 5.14 23.40 -0.98
CA TRP A 391 6.00 22.81 0.04
C TRP A 391 6.93 23.90 0.61
N PRO A 392 6.88 24.17 1.92
CA PRO A 392 7.67 25.27 2.49
C PRO A 392 9.13 24.85 2.70
N ALA A 393 10.03 25.83 2.69
CA ALA A 393 11.43 25.61 3.05
C ALA A 393 11.62 25.40 4.56
N GLU A 394 10.66 25.83 5.38
CA GLU A 394 10.68 25.76 6.84
C GLU A 394 9.27 25.55 7.38
N PHE A 395 9.13 24.83 8.49
CA PHE A 395 7.89 24.67 9.23
C PHE A 395 8.19 24.64 10.75
N ASP A 396 7.45 25.45 11.51
CA ASP A 396 7.63 25.61 12.96
C ASP A 396 9.10 25.89 13.36
N GLY A 397 9.78 26.76 12.60
CA GLY A 397 11.17 27.16 12.85
C GLY A 397 12.22 26.09 12.52
N LYS A 398 11.83 25.02 11.82
CA LYS A 398 12.74 23.94 11.40
C LYS A 398 12.83 23.88 9.87
N PRO A 399 14.04 23.80 9.31
CA PRO A 399 14.21 23.64 7.88
C PRO A 399 13.62 22.30 7.40
N LEU A 400 12.99 22.32 6.22
CA LEU A 400 12.46 21.15 5.55
C LEU A 400 13.27 20.81 4.32
N ALA A 401 13.62 19.53 4.17
CA ALA A 401 14.21 19.03 2.95
C ALA A 401 13.18 19.08 1.79
N PRO A 402 13.62 19.34 0.55
CA PRO A 402 12.76 19.19 -0.62
C PRO A 402 12.18 17.78 -0.71
N LEU A 403 10.99 17.64 -1.30
CA LEU A 403 10.40 16.35 -1.56
C LEU A 403 11.17 15.64 -2.69
N PRO A 404 11.70 14.41 -2.48
CA PRO A 404 12.35 13.63 -3.53
C PRO A 404 11.35 13.00 -4.50
N GLY A 405 10.08 12.89 -4.10
CA GLY A 405 9.00 12.34 -4.90
C GLY A 405 8.50 13.31 -5.98
N GLN A 406 7.82 12.76 -6.96
CA GLN A 406 7.22 13.49 -8.09
C GLN A 406 5.71 13.25 -8.14
N SER A 407 4.90 14.30 -8.39
CA SER A 407 3.45 14.17 -8.48
C SER A 407 3.02 13.12 -9.51
N LEU A 408 2.04 12.29 -9.14
CA LEU A 408 1.38 11.34 -10.04
C LEU A 408 0.30 12.02 -10.90
N ARG A 409 -0.09 13.27 -10.60
CA ARG A 409 -1.20 13.95 -11.28
C ARG A 409 -1.07 13.97 -12.81
N PRO A 410 0.11 14.20 -13.41
CA PRO A 410 0.26 14.11 -14.87
C PRO A 410 -0.08 12.71 -15.40
N LEU A 411 0.40 11.64 -14.73
CA LEU A 411 0.10 10.26 -15.13
C LEU A 411 -1.38 9.93 -15.02
N LEU A 412 -2.07 10.44 -13.99
CA LEU A 412 -3.52 10.28 -13.81
C LEU A 412 -4.31 11.03 -14.90
N ALA A 413 -3.77 12.15 -15.38
CA ALA A 413 -4.33 12.90 -16.49
C ALA A 413 -3.98 12.32 -17.88
N GLY A 414 -3.24 11.21 -17.94
CA GLY A 414 -2.77 10.63 -19.21
C GLY A 414 -1.65 11.44 -19.87
N GLU A 415 -0.97 12.28 -19.10
CA GLU A 415 0.13 13.13 -19.54
C GLU A 415 1.49 12.51 -19.20
N ALA A 416 2.53 12.95 -19.88
CA ALA A 416 3.89 12.53 -19.58
C ALA A 416 4.38 13.13 -18.25
N ARG A 417 5.10 12.30 -17.48
CA ARG A 417 5.87 12.72 -16.30
C ARG A 417 7.34 12.34 -16.52
N ALA A 418 8.26 13.20 -16.13
CA ALA A 418 9.68 12.83 -16.14
C ALA A 418 9.88 11.58 -15.25
N PRO A 419 10.64 10.56 -15.67
CA PRO A 419 10.96 9.42 -14.81
C PRO A 419 11.85 9.86 -13.66
N HIS A 420 11.83 9.08 -12.55
CA HIS A 420 12.85 9.23 -11.52
C HIS A 420 14.25 8.96 -12.12
N ALA A 421 15.22 9.83 -11.80
CA ALA A 421 16.60 9.59 -12.20
C ALA A 421 17.14 8.32 -11.52
N ALA A 422 16.80 8.13 -10.25
CA ALA A 422 17.12 6.94 -9.47
C ALA A 422 16.12 6.75 -8.32
N LEU A 423 15.85 5.51 -7.92
CA LEU A 423 15.13 5.15 -6.70
C LEU A 423 16.01 4.23 -5.87
N TYR A 424 16.22 4.58 -4.61
CA TYR A 424 17.12 3.90 -3.71
C TYR A 424 16.35 3.11 -2.66
N PHE A 425 16.84 1.91 -2.37
CA PHE A 425 16.22 0.99 -1.41
C PHE A 425 17.27 0.43 -0.47
N GLN A 426 16.93 0.39 0.80
CA GLN A 426 17.71 -0.26 1.83
C GLN A 426 16.79 -0.68 2.97
N LEU A 427 16.90 -1.91 3.41
CA LEU A 427 16.24 -2.44 4.60
C LEU A 427 17.09 -3.58 5.16
N MET A 428 17.58 -3.43 6.39
CA MET A 428 18.51 -4.41 6.98
C MET A 428 19.72 -4.64 6.05
N ASP A 429 19.94 -5.87 5.59
CA ASP A 429 21.02 -6.24 4.66
C ASP A 429 20.58 -6.34 3.20
N HIS A 430 19.34 -5.93 2.90
CA HIS A 430 18.83 -5.88 1.56
C HIS A 430 19.00 -4.47 0.97
N ARG A 431 19.47 -4.41 -0.25
CA ARG A 431 19.79 -3.17 -0.95
C ARG A 431 19.31 -3.23 -2.39
N ALA A 432 18.82 -2.13 -2.93
CA ALA A 432 18.55 -2.04 -4.36
C ALA A 432 18.64 -0.60 -4.87
N LEU A 433 18.83 -0.48 -6.19
CA LEU A 433 18.79 0.76 -6.94
C LEU A 433 18.04 0.51 -8.24
N ILE A 434 17.10 1.41 -8.58
CA ILE A 434 16.43 1.40 -9.89
C ILE A 434 16.80 2.67 -10.64
N GLN A 435 17.26 2.50 -11.88
CA GLN A 435 17.57 3.58 -12.83
C GLN A 435 17.01 3.24 -14.22
N GLY A 436 15.97 3.94 -14.64
CA GLY A 436 15.23 3.57 -15.84
C GLY A 436 14.75 2.14 -15.77
N ASP A 437 15.10 1.32 -16.75
CA ASP A 437 14.73 -0.11 -16.79
C ASP A 437 15.71 -1.04 -16.08
N TRP A 438 16.73 -0.50 -15.43
CA TRP A 438 17.74 -1.31 -14.76
C TRP A 438 17.50 -1.33 -13.25
N LYS A 439 17.58 -2.53 -12.67
CA LYS A 439 17.53 -2.72 -11.23
C LYS A 439 18.74 -3.50 -10.76
N LEU A 440 19.46 -2.92 -9.81
CA LEU A 440 20.55 -3.54 -9.08
C LEU A 440 20.04 -3.99 -7.72
N VAL A 441 20.27 -5.24 -7.32
CA VAL A 441 19.80 -5.82 -6.05
C VAL A 441 20.92 -6.57 -5.36
N SER A 442 21.00 -6.42 -4.04
CA SER A 442 21.84 -7.26 -3.18
C SER A 442 20.99 -7.73 -2.00
N ASP A 443 20.74 -9.04 -1.96
CA ASP A 443 19.96 -9.69 -0.91
C ASP A 443 20.89 -10.21 0.18
N TRP A 444 20.65 -9.90 1.44
CA TRP A 444 21.41 -10.38 2.58
C TRP A 444 22.93 -10.16 2.44
N ASN A 445 23.36 -9.00 1.98
CA ASN A 445 24.75 -8.70 1.69
C ASN A 445 25.44 -9.65 0.70
N ARG A 446 24.67 -10.42 -0.07
CA ARG A 446 25.20 -11.21 -1.20
C ARG A 446 25.78 -10.29 -2.28
N PRO A 447 26.59 -10.81 -3.20
CA PRO A 447 27.02 -10.05 -4.36
C PRO A 447 25.85 -9.36 -5.07
N TRP A 448 26.11 -8.19 -5.63
CA TRP A 448 25.14 -7.47 -6.39
C TRP A 448 24.74 -8.22 -7.67
N ALA A 449 23.45 -8.29 -7.95
CA ALA A 449 22.88 -8.80 -9.19
C ALA A 449 22.20 -7.68 -9.95
N LEU A 450 22.29 -7.69 -11.27
CA LEU A 450 21.76 -6.65 -12.16
C LEU A 450 20.67 -7.23 -13.08
N TYR A 451 19.52 -6.59 -13.13
CA TYR A 451 18.38 -7.02 -13.92
C TYR A 451 17.89 -5.92 -14.86
N HIS A 452 17.40 -6.29 -16.04
CA HIS A 452 16.76 -5.38 -16.98
C HIS A 452 15.24 -5.58 -16.95
N LEU A 453 14.55 -4.72 -16.20
CA LEU A 453 13.12 -4.90 -15.85
C LEU A 453 12.16 -4.85 -17.05
N ALA A 454 12.55 -4.20 -18.17
CA ALA A 454 11.73 -4.20 -19.38
C ALA A 454 11.64 -5.58 -20.04
N THR A 455 12.63 -6.46 -19.84
CA THR A 455 12.69 -7.81 -20.42
C THR A 455 12.64 -8.93 -19.37
N ASP A 456 12.95 -8.61 -18.12
CA ASP A 456 13.01 -9.55 -16.99
C ASP A 456 12.40 -8.92 -15.74
N ARG A 457 11.09 -8.78 -15.74
CA ARG A 457 10.33 -8.16 -14.66
C ARG A 457 10.36 -8.97 -13.35
N THR A 458 10.68 -10.25 -13.44
CA THR A 458 10.72 -11.20 -12.33
C THR A 458 12.13 -11.42 -11.76
N GLU A 459 13.13 -10.74 -12.31
CA GLU A 459 14.51 -10.74 -11.79
C GLU A 459 15.15 -12.15 -11.78
N LEU A 460 15.07 -12.86 -12.91
CA LEU A 460 15.57 -14.24 -13.04
C LEU A 460 16.94 -14.32 -13.72
N ASN A 461 17.31 -13.33 -14.52
CA ASN A 461 18.50 -13.35 -15.34
C ASN A 461 19.48 -12.26 -14.88
N ASP A 462 20.42 -12.65 -14.01
CA ASP A 462 21.47 -11.73 -13.57
C ASP A 462 22.41 -11.37 -14.72
N LEU A 463 22.47 -10.08 -15.04
CA LEU A 463 23.30 -9.50 -16.11
C LEU A 463 24.59 -8.86 -15.58
N SER A 464 24.90 -8.95 -14.27
CA SER A 464 26.06 -8.28 -13.68
C SER A 464 27.38 -8.66 -14.35
N ALA A 465 27.55 -9.93 -14.73
CA ALA A 465 28.74 -10.41 -15.45
C ALA A 465 28.77 -10.00 -16.93
N ARG A 466 27.62 -9.67 -17.53
CA ARG A 466 27.51 -9.21 -18.95
C ARG A 466 27.57 -7.69 -19.08
N GLU A 467 27.19 -6.96 -18.06
CA GLU A 467 27.14 -5.51 -17.97
C GLU A 467 27.95 -4.97 -16.76
N PRO A 468 29.24 -5.38 -16.63
CA PRO A 468 30.01 -5.10 -15.40
C PRO A 468 30.20 -3.60 -15.16
N GLU A 469 30.44 -2.80 -16.19
CA GLU A 469 30.62 -1.36 -16.06
C GLU A 469 29.35 -0.66 -15.57
N ARG A 470 28.18 -1.14 -16.00
CA ARG A 470 26.89 -0.64 -15.52
C ARG A 470 26.66 -1.02 -14.08
N ALA A 471 26.87 -2.30 -13.74
CA ALA A 471 26.74 -2.79 -12.37
C ALA A 471 27.63 -1.99 -11.42
N ASP A 472 28.91 -1.83 -11.73
CA ASP A 472 29.88 -1.08 -10.93
C ASP A 472 29.49 0.41 -10.77
N ARG A 473 28.99 1.04 -11.83
CA ARG A 473 28.50 2.43 -11.75
C ARG A 473 27.32 2.54 -10.80
N MET A 474 26.33 1.64 -10.90
CA MET A 474 25.15 1.63 -10.05
C MET A 474 25.51 1.29 -8.59
N VAL A 475 26.47 0.39 -8.37
CA VAL A 475 27.00 0.10 -7.01
C VAL A 475 27.62 1.35 -6.39
N ARG A 476 28.49 2.07 -7.15
CA ARG A 476 29.10 3.32 -6.64
C ARG A 476 28.04 4.36 -6.31
N GLU A 477 27.01 4.50 -7.13
CA GLU A 477 25.94 5.48 -6.91
C GLU A 477 25.11 5.13 -5.67
N TRP A 478 24.71 3.85 -5.53
CA TRP A 478 24.01 3.41 -4.32
C TRP A 478 24.87 3.63 -3.06
N THR A 479 26.16 3.30 -3.14
CA THR A 479 27.11 3.46 -2.04
C THR A 479 27.26 4.92 -1.63
N ALA A 480 27.33 5.83 -2.60
CA ALA A 480 27.42 7.27 -2.34
C ALA A 480 26.14 7.79 -1.66
N TRP A 481 24.96 7.38 -2.16
CA TRP A 481 23.69 7.73 -1.52
C TRP A 481 23.60 7.20 -0.08
N TRP A 482 24.00 5.95 0.15
CA TRP A 482 23.97 5.35 1.48
C TRP A 482 24.95 6.00 2.44
N ALA A 483 26.13 6.40 1.97
CA ALA A 483 27.12 7.10 2.75
C ALA A 483 26.62 8.46 3.25
N ASP A 484 25.88 9.19 2.41
CA ASP A 484 25.24 10.45 2.78
C ASP A 484 24.20 10.26 3.91
N LYS A 485 23.42 9.16 3.85
CA LYS A 485 22.40 8.84 4.85
C LYS A 485 22.98 8.30 6.17
N ASN A 486 24.16 7.71 6.14
CA ASN A 486 24.80 7.04 7.28
C ASN A 486 26.27 7.41 7.44
N PRO A 487 26.59 8.67 7.76
CA PRO A 487 27.98 9.15 7.82
C PRO A 487 28.84 8.43 8.86
N GLY A 488 28.24 7.73 9.85
CA GLY A 488 28.95 6.92 10.84
C GLY A 488 29.42 5.55 10.36
N LEU A 489 28.79 4.99 9.30
CA LEU A 489 29.09 3.64 8.81
C LEU A 489 30.37 3.57 7.96
N LEU A 490 30.79 4.66 7.33
CA LEU A 490 32.06 4.74 6.61
C LEU A 490 33.29 4.56 7.52
N ARG A 491 33.14 4.75 8.83
CA ARG A 491 34.22 4.57 9.81
C ARG A 491 34.35 3.13 10.31
N SER A 492 33.38 2.26 10.03
CA SER A 492 33.33 0.86 10.49
C SER A 492 33.44 -0.18 9.36
N ALA A 493 33.87 0.21 8.17
CA ALA A 493 33.98 -0.67 6.98
C ALA A 493 35.06 -1.79 7.10
N GLY A 494 35.32 -2.27 8.31
CA GLY A 494 36.20 -3.41 8.61
C GLY A 494 35.57 -4.55 9.40
N ALA A 495 34.29 -4.42 9.79
CA ALA A 495 33.59 -5.49 10.50
C ALA A 495 32.28 -5.84 9.75
N GLU A 496 32.30 -6.93 8.98
CA GLU A 496 31.06 -7.54 8.49
C GLU A 496 30.23 -8.02 9.69
N PRO A 497 28.99 -7.56 9.87
CA PRO A 497 28.10 -8.19 10.84
C PRO A 497 27.76 -9.59 10.34
N ALA A 498 27.99 -10.62 11.16
CA ALA A 498 27.55 -11.97 10.87
C ALA A 498 26.02 -12.04 10.96
N TYR A 499 25.34 -11.96 9.82
CA TYR A 499 23.90 -12.13 9.73
C TYR A 499 23.54 -13.58 9.39
N ARG A 500 22.68 -14.17 10.20
CA ARG A 500 22.08 -15.48 9.92
C ARG A 500 20.91 -15.32 8.97
N HIS A 501 20.85 -16.14 7.93
CA HIS A 501 19.75 -16.20 6.98
C HIS A 501 18.41 -16.54 7.68
N LEU A 502 17.30 -15.96 7.22
CA LEU A 502 15.96 -16.39 7.64
C LEU A 502 15.70 -17.86 7.27
N ASP A 503 16.35 -18.37 6.23
CA ASP A 503 16.30 -19.78 5.81
C ASP A 503 16.93 -20.73 6.85
N ASP A 504 17.85 -20.24 7.70
CA ASP A 504 18.50 -21.03 8.75
C ASP A 504 17.65 -21.14 10.04
N ARG A 505 16.50 -20.48 10.12
CA ARG A 505 15.62 -20.53 11.31
C ARG A 505 14.59 -21.65 11.28
N THR A 506 14.66 -22.58 10.34
CA THR A 506 13.81 -23.78 10.32
C THR A 506 14.31 -24.89 11.23
N GLU A 507 15.53 -24.80 11.77
CA GLU A 507 16.06 -25.77 12.72
C GLU A 507 16.28 -25.11 14.10
N GLY A 508 15.44 -25.48 15.04
CA GLY A 508 15.66 -25.51 16.47
C GLY A 508 16.14 -24.24 17.16
N SER A 509 15.23 -23.39 17.58
CA SER A 509 15.45 -22.63 18.81
C SER A 509 14.21 -22.63 19.68
N GLN A 510 14.23 -23.54 20.66
CA GLN A 510 13.60 -23.27 21.94
C GLN A 510 14.30 -22.05 22.55
N GLY A 511 13.54 -21.08 23.00
CA GLY A 511 14.04 -20.04 23.89
C GLY A 511 14.08 -18.66 23.27
N GLY A 512 12.99 -17.98 23.42
CA GLY A 512 12.77 -16.69 24.00
C GLY A 512 13.49 -15.47 23.54
N ARG A 513 12.85 -14.61 23.33
CA ARG A 513 12.61 -13.18 23.48
C ARG A 513 11.89 -12.67 22.23
N ALA A 514 10.64 -12.33 22.41
CA ALA A 514 9.91 -11.48 21.50
C ALA A 514 10.69 -10.17 21.39
N GLU A 515 11.29 -9.88 20.23
CA GLU A 515 11.61 -8.52 19.87
C GLU A 515 10.25 -7.83 19.62
N PRO A 516 10.03 -6.64 20.15
CA PRO A 516 8.83 -5.88 19.85
C PRO A 516 8.82 -5.55 18.36
N ASP A 517 7.71 -5.86 17.70
CA ASP A 517 7.38 -5.44 16.33
C ASP A 517 7.29 -3.91 16.21
#